data_d68dff4c69381313251e1a741964bc6c
#
_entry.id   d68dff4c69381313251e1a741964bc6c
#
_cell.length_a   1.000
_cell.length_b   1.000
_cell.length_c   1.000
_cell.angle_alpha   90.00
_cell.angle_beta   90.00
_cell.angle_gamma   90.00
#
_symmetry.space_group_name_H-M   'P 1'
#
loop_
_entity.id
_entity.type
_entity.pdbx_description
1 polymer ?
#
loop_
_entity_poly.entity_id
_entity_poly.type
_entity_poly.pdbx_seq_one_letter_code
_entity_poly.pdbx_strand_id
1 'polypeptide(L)'
;MYAAGDVRVEHVPDPGLKEPTDALVRITTACICGSDLHPYHSLSASDGPVRMGHEFIGVVEETGRDVTSVSRGDLVVAPFAYSDGTCEYCRAGLQTPCVHGGFWARNGVDGGQGEAARVPLADGTLVKLPVGADDALIPSLLTLSDVLGTGHHAAVRGGVKQGSTVTVIGDGAVGLLAVLAAKRLGAEQIVLMGRHTARTDLGRAFGATAVVAERGGEGIEKVRELTGGGSAIVIEAVGHRPAYEQAYGVVRPGGTISRVGAPQYEEAPIGFGSLFGRNITLTGGPAPARAYIDELLPDIMDGRIEPGRVFDRGVDLGGTPEGYRAMDAREALKVLVRP
;
A
#
# COMPACT_ATOMS: atom_id res chain seq x y z
N MET A 1 -13.24 -4.17 14.14
CA MET A 1 -12.82 -3.06 15.04
C MET A 1 -14.06 -2.39 15.58
N TYR A 2 -14.19 -2.27 16.90
CA TYR A 2 -15.38 -1.74 17.59
C TYR A 2 -15.25 -0.26 17.89
N ALA A 3 -14.06 0.15 18.25
CA ALA A 3 -13.71 1.54 18.53
C ALA A 3 -12.18 1.69 18.44
N ALA A 4 -11.69 2.89 18.68
CA ALA A 4 -10.26 3.15 18.80
C ALA A 4 -9.62 2.22 19.85
N GLY A 5 -8.58 1.47 19.45
CA GLY A 5 -7.89 0.49 20.29
C GLY A 5 -8.64 -0.82 20.56
N ASP A 6 -9.89 -0.94 20.11
CA ASP A 6 -10.74 -2.13 20.39
C ASP A 6 -10.91 -2.98 19.13
N VAL A 7 -9.98 -3.91 18.93
CA VAL A 7 -10.01 -4.92 17.87
C VAL A 7 -10.40 -6.27 18.48
N ARG A 8 -11.40 -6.94 17.90
CA ARG A 8 -11.89 -8.24 18.34
C ARG A 8 -12.03 -9.18 17.17
N VAL A 9 -11.82 -10.47 17.42
CA VAL A 9 -12.12 -11.55 16.47
C VAL A 9 -13.40 -12.25 16.97
N GLU A 10 -14.39 -12.30 16.10
CA GLU A 10 -15.72 -12.81 16.46
C GLU A 10 -16.32 -13.62 15.32
N HIS A 11 -17.21 -14.54 15.67
CA HIS A 11 -18.04 -15.23 14.69
C HIS A 11 -19.07 -14.27 14.10
N VAL A 12 -19.11 -14.22 12.79
CA VAL A 12 -20.03 -13.40 12.01
C VAL A 12 -20.72 -14.27 10.96
N PRO A 13 -21.88 -13.88 10.42
CA PRO A 13 -22.52 -14.62 9.32
C PRO A 13 -21.57 -14.77 8.13
N ASP A 14 -21.58 -15.95 7.52
CA ASP A 14 -20.81 -16.24 6.31
C ASP A 14 -21.18 -15.28 5.18
N PRO A 15 -20.21 -14.85 4.37
CA PRO A 15 -20.51 -14.06 3.18
C PRO A 15 -21.24 -14.90 2.15
N GLY A 16 -22.16 -14.29 1.40
CA GLY A 16 -22.86 -14.91 0.27
C GLY A 16 -22.80 -14.03 -0.96
N LEU A 17 -22.93 -14.62 -2.15
CA LEU A 17 -23.09 -13.87 -3.39
C LEU A 17 -24.33 -12.96 -3.29
N LYS A 18 -24.18 -11.70 -3.69
CA LYS A 18 -25.29 -10.73 -3.75
C LYS A 18 -25.63 -10.36 -5.20
N GLU A 19 -24.59 -10.30 -6.03
CA GLU A 19 -24.70 -9.91 -7.45
C GLU A 19 -24.10 -11.00 -8.35
N PRO A 20 -24.56 -11.12 -9.59
CA PRO A 20 -24.05 -12.12 -10.52
C PRO A 20 -22.58 -11.92 -10.91
N THR A 21 -21.99 -10.77 -10.59
CA THR A 21 -20.58 -10.42 -10.83
C THR A 21 -19.68 -10.65 -9.60
N ASP A 22 -20.23 -11.17 -8.51
CA ASP A 22 -19.49 -11.42 -7.27
C ASP A 22 -18.70 -12.73 -7.31
N ALA A 23 -17.68 -12.83 -6.47
CA ALA A 23 -17.08 -14.10 -6.09
C ALA A 23 -17.03 -14.26 -4.57
N LEU A 24 -17.04 -15.49 -4.07
CA LEU A 24 -16.70 -15.83 -2.69
C LEU A 24 -15.28 -16.35 -2.67
N VAL A 25 -14.47 -15.78 -1.80
CA VAL A 25 -13.05 -16.13 -1.64
C VAL A 25 -12.81 -16.58 -0.21
N ARG A 26 -12.37 -17.82 -0.04
CA ARG A 26 -11.80 -18.30 1.23
C ARG A 26 -10.39 -17.74 1.35
N ILE A 27 -10.18 -16.92 2.36
CA ILE A 27 -8.92 -16.23 2.57
C ILE A 27 -7.90 -17.20 3.15
N THR A 28 -6.71 -17.24 2.58
CA THR A 28 -5.58 -18.04 3.06
C THR A 28 -4.51 -17.18 3.74
N THR A 29 -4.44 -15.92 3.32
CA THR A 29 -3.46 -14.99 3.88
C THR A 29 -3.99 -13.56 3.71
N ALA A 30 -3.93 -12.80 4.79
CA ALA A 30 -4.23 -11.37 4.84
C ALA A 30 -3.10 -10.63 5.56
N CYS A 31 -3.22 -9.32 5.73
CA CYS A 31 -2.29 -8.58 6.57
C CYS A 31 -2.93 -7.33 7.19
N ILE A 32 -2.22 -6.73 8.13
CA ILE A 32 -2.55 -5.44 8.69
C ILE A 32 -1.78 -4.36 7.93
N CYS A 33 -2.47 -3.34 7.43
CA CYS A 33 -1.87 -2.18 6.78
C CYS A 33 -1.61 -1.05 7.77
N GLY A 34 -0.63 -0.20 7.47
CA GLY A 34 -0.39 1.03 8.22
C GLY A 34 -1.60 1.98 8.23
N SER A 35 -2.41 1.98 7.16
CA SER A 35 -3.66 2.76 7.09
C SER A 35 -4.78 2.22 7.99
N ASP A 36 -4.74 0.95 8.38
CA ASP A 36 -5.67 0.39 9.36
C ASP A 36 -5.47 0.98 10.78
N LEU A 37 -4.29 1.57 11.02
CA LEU A 37 -4.02 2.26 12.29
C LEU A 37 -4.76 3.61 12.39
N HIS A 38 -5.23 4.19 11.29
CA HIS A 38 -6.03 5.42 11.36
C HIS A 38 -7.34 5.18 12.13
N PRO A 39 -8.23 4.25 11.72
CA PRO A 39 -9.39 3.90 12.52
C PRO A 39 -9.02 3.29 13.89
N TYR A 40 -7.88 2.60 14.01
CA TYR A 40 -7.39 2.11 15.30
C TYR A 40 -7.15 3.24 16.30
N HIS A 41 -6.83 4.45 15.84
CA HIS A 41 -6.68 5.63 16.71
C HIS A 41 -7.96 6.48 16.84
N SER A 42 -8.88 6.41 15.87
CA SER A 42 -9.93 7.43 15.77
C SER A 42 -11.36 6.92 15.59
N LEU A 43 -11.57 5.60 15.41
CA LEU A 43 -12.93 5.07 15.22
C LEU A 43 -13.79 5.33 16.47
N SER A 44 -14.88 6.05 16.25
CA SER A 44 -15.89 6.22 17.32
C SER A 44 -16.66 4.93 17.56
N ALA A 45 -16.99 4.63 18.80
CA ALA A 45 -17.81 3.47 19.14
C ALA A 45 -19.22 3.51 18.49
N SER A 46 -19.73 4.68 18.13
CA SER A 46 -20.98 4.83 17.39
C SER A 46 -20.88 4.39 15.91
N ASP A 47 -19.68 4.36 15.36
CA ASP A 47 -19.42 4.06 13.93
C ASP A 47 -18.96 2.61 13.72
N GLY A 48 -18.70 1.88 14.80
CA GLY A 48 -18.38 0.46 14.81
C GLY A 48 -19.60 -0.47 14.98
N PRO A 49 -19.41 -1.80 14.83
CA PRO A 49 -18.17 -2.45 14.43
C PRO A 49 -17.91 -2.37 12.91
N VAL A 50 -16.63 -2.24 12.53
CA VAL A 50 -16.15 -2.29 11.14
C VAL A 50 -15.33 -3.57 10.94
N ARG A 51 -15.66 -4.36 9.91
CA ARG A 51 -14.88 -5.54 9.51
C ARG A 51 -13.66 -5.11 8.73
N MET A 52 -12.48 -5.31 9.30
CA MET A 52 -11.22 -4.73 8.82
C MET A 52 -10.54 -5.56 7.72
N GLY A 53 -9.54 -4.94 7.09
CA GLY A 53 -8.64 -5.56 6.13
C GLY A 53 -8.96 -5.24 4.68
N HIS A 54 -7.93 -4.91 3.92
CA HIS A 54 -8.05 -4.58 2.50
C HIS A 54 -6.94 -5.20 1.65
N GLU A 55 -6.15 -6.08 2.24
CA GLU A 55 -5.06 -6.80 1.58
C GLU A 55 -5.21 -8.29 1.88
N PHE A 56 -5.53 -9.11 0.86
CA PHE A 56 -5.67 -10.55 1.04
C PHE A 56 -5.43 -11.36 -0.22
N ILE A 57 -5.04 -12.62 0.00
CA ILE A 57 -4.96 -13.69 -0.99
C ILE A 57 -5.89 -14.81 -0.51
N GLY A 58 -6.56 -15.48 -1.44
CA GLY A 58 -7.43 -16.60 -1.10
C GLY A 58 -7.79 -17.45 -2.29
N VAL A 59 -8.52 -18.51 -2.02
CA VAL A 59 -9.02 -19.45 -3.03
C VAL A 59 -10.48 -19.14 -3.34
N VAL A 60 -10.81 -19.01 -4.61
CA VAL A 60 -12.20 -18.83 -5.06
C VAL A 60 -13.01 -20.08 -4.74
N GLU A 61 -14.09 -19.94 -3.96
CA GLU A 61 -15.00 -21.03 -3.62
C GLU A 61 -16.25 -21.05 -4.46
N GLU A 62 -16.76 -19.87 -4.83
CA GLU A 62 -17.95 -19.73 -5.65
C GLU A 62 -17.86 -18.47 -6.52
N THR A 63 -18.46 -18.50 -7.70
CA THR A 63 -18.56 -17.33 -8.59
C THR A 63 -20.01 -17.10 -9.00
N GLY A 64 -20.39 -15.83 -9.11
CA GLY A 64 -21.62 -15.45 -9.76
C GLY A 64 -21.60 -15.84 -11.25
N ARG A 65 -22.78 -15.95 -11.86
CA ARG A 65 -22.94 -16.46 -13.23
C ARG A 65 -22.28 -15.61 -14.32
N ASP A 66 -22.01 -14.34 -14.04
CA ASP A 66 -21.43 -13.39 -15.00
C ASP A 66 -19.91 -13.24 -14.81
N VAL A 67 -19.30 -13.96 -13.84
CA VAL A 67 -17.84 -13.98 -13.62
C VAL A 67 -17.19 -14.90 -14.65
N THR A 68 -16.15 -14.40 -15.30
CA THR A 68 -15.46 -15.10 -16.41
C THR A 68 -13.95 -15.22 -16.24
N SER A 69 -13.32 -14.34 -15.46
CA SER A 69 -11.85 -14.26 -15.33
C SER A 69 -11.27 -15.25 -14.32
N VAL A 70 -12.08 -15.70 -13.36
CA VAL A 70 -11.66 -16.63 -12.31
C VAL A 70 -12.69 -17.76 -12.14
N SER A 71 -12.24 -18.88 -11.61
CA SER A 71 -13.06 -20.07 -11.39
C SER A 71 -12.81 -20.66 -10.01
N ARG A 72 -13.74 -21.49 -9.52
CA ARG A 72 -13.56 -22.22 -8.27
C ARG A 72 -12.23 -22.98 -8.24
N GLY A 73 -11.48 -22.80 -7.16
CA GLY A 73 -10.17 -23.39 -6.95
C GLY A 73 -9.00 -22.51 -7.36
N ASP A 74 -9.23 -21.41 -8.09
CA ASP A 74 -8.16 -20.47 -8.43
C ASP A 74 -7.67 -19.72 -7.19
N LEU A 75 -6.35 -19.64 -7.04
CA LEU A 75 -5.74 -18.75 -6.06
C LEU A 75 -5.71 -17.33 -6.65
N VAL A 76 -6.18 -16.36 -5.86
CA VAL A 76 -6.32 -14.97 -6.31
C VAL A 76 -5.77 -13.98 -5.29
N VAL A 77 -5.28 -12.83 -5.78
CA VAL A 77 -5.00 -11.66 -4.96
C VAL A 77 -6.08 -10.60 -5.20
N ALA A 78 -6.54 -9.97 -4.12
CA ALA A 78 -7.49 -8.87 -4.16
C ALA A 78 -6.77 -7.54 -3.90
N PRO A 79 -6.82 -6.56 -4.83
CA PRO A 79 -6.32 -5.21 -4.60
C PRO A 79 -7.10 -4.52 -3.47
N PHE A 80 -6.51 -3.49 -2.86
CA PHE A 80 -7.14 -2.74 -1.75
C PHE A 80 -8.41 -1.97 -2.14
N ALA A 81 -8.68 -1.84 -3.43
CA ALA A 81 -9.92 -1.27 -3.98
C ALA A 81 -10.51 -2.24 -5.01
N TYR A 82 -11.82 -2.48 -4.94
CA TYR A 82 -12.54 -3.25 -5.95
C TYR A 82 -13.05 -2.35 -7.07
N SER A 83 -13.14 -2.87 -8.29
CA SER A 83 -13.46 -2.09 -9.49
C SER A 83 -14.13 -2.94 -10.56
N ASP A 84 -14.84 -2.30 -11.50
CA ASP A 84 -15.56 -3.00 -12.59
C ASP A 84 -14.66 -3.38 -13.78
N GLY A 85 -13.45 -2.80 -13.88
CA GLY A 85 -12.55 -3.04 -15.01
C GLY A 85 -13.02 -2.42 -16.34
N THR A 86 -14.22 -1.83 -16.42
CA THR A 86 -14.87 -1.46 -17.68
C THR A 86 -15.21 0.01 -17.85
N CYS A 87 -15.32 0.79 -16.77
CA CYS A 87 -15.59 2.22 -16.86
C CYS A 87 -14.40 2.99 -17.47
N GLU A 88 -14.60 4.24 -17.80
CA GLU A 88 -13.57 5.09 -18.41
C GLU A 88 -12.28 5.18 -17.55
N TYR A 89 -12.43 5.27 -16.23
CA TYR A 89 -11.28 5.32 -15.31
C TYR A 89 -10.53 3.99 -15.28
N CYS A 90 -11.23 2.86 -15.19
CA CYS A 90 -10.60 1.54 -15.22
C CYS A 90 -9.83 1.30 -16.52
N ARG A 91 -10.41 1.67 -17.67
CA ARG A 91 -9.75 1.58 -18.98
C ARG A 91 -8.54 2.49 -19.11
N ALA A 92 -8.51 3.59 -18.37
CA ALA A 92 -7.36 4.49 -18.27
C ALA A 92 -6.30 4.01 -17.24
N GLY A 93 -6.47 2.82 -16.64
CA GLY A 93 -5.57 2.29 -15.61
C GLY A 93 -5.73 2.95 -14.23
N LEU A 94 -6.89 3.55 -13.96
CA LEU A 94 -7.21 4.26 -12.71
C LEU A 94 -8.37 3.56 -12.00
N GLN A 95 -8.14 2.38 -11.41
CA GLN A 95 -9.20 1.59 -10.78
C GLN A 95 -9.72 2.19 -9.46
N THR A 96 -8.92 2.96 -8.73
CA THR A 96 -9.35 3.55 -7.45
C THR A 96 -10.50 4.55 -7.56
N PRO A 97 -10.65 5.40 -8.61
CA PRO A 97 -11.84 6.21 -8.84
C PRO A 97 -12.92 5.51 -9.68
N CYS A 98 -12.94 4.18 -9.77
CA CYS A 98 -13.98 3.44 -10.49
C CYS A 98 -15.38 3.87 -10.05
N VAL A 99 -16.25 4.17 -11.01
CA VAL A 99 -17.61 4.69 -10.73
C VAL A 99 -18.54 3.67 -10.06
N HIS A 100 -18.23 2.38 -10.19
CA HIS A 100 -18.98 1.28 -9.57
C HIS A 100 -18.16 0.59 -8.46
N GLY A 101 -16.90 1.00 -8.29
CA GLY A 101 -15.97 0.41 -7.34
C GLY A 101 -16.04 0.99 -5.94
N GLY A 102 -15.07 0.60 -5.12
CA GLY A 102 -14.96 1.09 -3.77
C GLY A 102 -13.81 0.47 -3.00
N PHE A 103 -13.81 0.72 -1.71
CA PHE A 103 -12.81 0.21 -0.78
C PHE A 103 -13.42 -0.82 0.16
N TRP A 104 -12.63 -1.82 0.57
CA TRP A 104 -13.01 -2.80 1.57
C TRP A 104 -13.37 -2.14 2.90
N ALA A 105 -14.19 -2.80 3.70
CA ALA A 105 -14.67 -2.32 4.99
C ALA A 105 -15.54 -1.03 4.91
N ARG A 106 -16.10 -0.73 3.73
CA ARG A 106 -16.96 0.44 3.51
C ARG A 106 -18.21 0.07 2.71
N ASN A 107 -19.27 0.87 2.88
CA ASN A 107 -20.50 0.77 2.08
C ASN A 107 -21.14 -0.64 2.08
N GLY A 108 -21.03 -1.38 3.20
CA GLY A 108 -21.60 -2.73 3.34
C GLY A 108 -20.81 -3.83 2.62
N VAL A 109 -19.55 -3.55 2.24
CA VAL A 109 -18.57 -4.53 1.80
C VAL A 109 -17.65 -4.85 2.97
N ASP A 110 -17.50 -6.13 3.29
CA ASP A 110 -16.66 -6.58 4.40
C ASP A 110 -15.17 -6.45 4.07
N GLY A 111 -14.33 -6.42 5.11
CA GLY A 111 -12.88 -6.48 4.95
C GLY A 111 -12.35 -7.91 4.85
N GLY A 112 -11.08 -8.03 4.54
CA GLY A 112 -10.36 -9.29 4.29
C GLY A 112 -9.58 -9.84 5.49
N GLN A 113 -9.69 -9.28 6.70
CA GLN A 113 -9.11 -9.86 7.92
C GLN A 113 -10.10 -10.85 8.56
N GLY A 114 -10.32 -11.99 7.88
CA GLY A 114 -11.27 -13.04 8.27
C GLY A 114 -11.06 -14.29 7.42
N GLU A 115 -11.89 -15.31 7.62
CA GLU A 115 -11.77 -16.61 6.94
C GLU A 115 -12.27 -16.57 5.49
N ALA A 116 -13.24 -15.69 5.19
CA ALA A 116 -13.83 -15.56 3.86
C ALA A 116 -14.32 -14.14 3.58
N ALA A 117 -14.38 -13.77 2.31
CA ALA A 117 -14.93 -12.49 1.86
C ALA A 117 -15.76 -12.66 0.57
N ARG A 118 -16.83 -11.86 0.46
CA ARG A 118 -17.48 -11.58 -0.79
C ARG A 118 -16.69 -10.52 -1.56
N VAL A 119 -16.30 -10.81 -2.77
CA VAL A 119 -15.59 -9.89 -3.65
C VAL A 119 -16.56 -9.36 -4.71
N PRO A 120 -16.95 -8.08 -4.64
CA PRO A 120 -17.74 -7.44 -5.69
C PRO A 120 -16.95 -7.31 -6.99
N LEU A 121 -17.66 -7.34 -8.14
CA LEU A 121 -17.06 -7.04 -9.44
C LEU A 121 -15.79 -7.89 -9.69
N ALA A 122 -15.90 -9.19 -9.49
CA ALA A 122 -14.76 -10.12 -9.41
C ALA A 122 -13.82 -10.02 -10.63
N ASP A 123 -14.36 -9.91 -11.85
CA ASP A 123 -13.56 -9.81 -13.08
C ASP A 123 -12.70 -8.55 -13.16
N GLY A 124 -13.17 -7.44 -12.64
CA GLY A 124 -12.42 -6.18 -12.58
C GLY A 124 -11.51 -6.06 -11.36
N THR A 125 -11.71 -6.92 -10.35
CA THR A 125 -11.05 -6.84 -9.06
C THR A 125 -9.96 -7.89 -8.92
N LEU A 126 -10.30 -9.18 -9.02
CA LEU A 126 -9.39 -10.29 -8.72
C LEU A 126 -8.34 -10.51 -9.80
N VAL A 127 -7.17 -10.95 -9.36
CA VAL A 127 -6.10 -11.42 -10.25
C VAL A 127 -5.69 -12.83 -9.83
N LYS A 128 -5.73 -13.76 -10.79
CA LYS A 128 -5.29 -15.12 -10.59
C LYS A 128 -3.77 -15.17 -10.41
N LEU A 129 -3.32 -15.90 -9.40
CA LEU A 129 -1.91 -16.16 -9.13
C LEU A 129 -1.47 -17.51 -9.69
N PRO A 130 -0.27 -17.61 -10.29
CA PRO A 130 0.20 -18.83 -10.94
C PRO A 130 0.91 -19.80 -9.96
N VAL A 131 0.54 -19.80 -8.69
CA VAL A 131 1.15 -20.59 -7.62
C VAL A 131 0.09 -21.25 -6.74
N GLY A 132 0.49 -22.17 -5.87
CA GLY A 132 -0.36 -22.75 -4.83
C GLY A 132 -0.44 -21.86 -3.58
N ALA A 133 -1.43 -22.11 -2.72
CA ALA A 133 -1.65 -21.31 -1.50
C ALA A 133 -0.51 -21.45 -0.46
N ASP A 134 0.25 -22.54 -0.52
CA ASP A 134 1.36 -22.80 0.40
C ASP A 134 2.74 -22.39 -0.18
N ASP A 135 2.75 -21.66 -1.31
CA ASP A 135 3.98 -21.24 -1.97
C ASP A 135 4.76 -20.23 -1.10
N ALA A 136 6.08 -20.36 -1.08
CA ALA A 136 6.96 -19.46 -0.33
C ALA A 136 6.89 -17.99 -0.81
N LEU A 137 6.42 -17.74 -2.03
CA LEU A 137 6.23 -16.41 -2.59
C LEU A 137 4.98 -15.69 -2.06
N ILE A 138 4.08 -16.37 -1.34
CA ILE A 138 2.81 -15.77 -0.86
C ILE A 138 3.01 -14.43 -0.14
N PRO A 139 3.97 -14.24 0.77
CA PRO A 139 4.20 -12.93 1.38
C PRO A 139 4.57 -11.84 0.36
N SER A 140 5.38 -12.17 -0.65
CA SER A 140 5.73 -11.23 -1.72
C SER A 140 4.53 -10.93 -2.62
N LEU A 141 3.75 -11.94 -2.98
CA LEU A 141 2.54 -11.81 -3.80
C LEU A 141 1.45 -11.01 -3.09
N LEU A 142 1.32 -11.13 -1.77
CA LEU A 142 0.37 -10.35 -0.98
C LEU A 142 0.66 -8.84 -1.05
N THR A 143 1.91 -8.42 -1.21
CA THR A 143 2.25 -6.99 -1.34
C THR A 143 1.67 -6.35 -2.61
N LEU A 144 1.30 -7.14 -3.62
CA LEU A 144 0.63 -6.68 -4.84
C LEU A 144 -0.78 -6.12 -4.58
N SER A 145 -1.40 -6.54 -3.47
CA SER A 145 -2.73 -6.03 -3.10
C SER A 145 -2.74 -4.53 -2.81
N ASP A 146 -1.63 -3.99 -2.27
CA ASP A 146 -1.51 -2.57 -1.92
C ASP A 146 -0.05 -2.07 -1.98
N VAL A 147 0.75 -2.41 -0.95
CA VAL A 147 1.96 -1.65 -0.57
C VAL A 147 3.04 -1.63 -1.65
N LEU A 148 3.20 -2.69 -2.44
CA LEU A 148 4.13 -2.70 -3.58
C LEU A 148 3.57 -1.83 -4.72
N GLY A 149 2.30 -2.00 -5.07
CA GLY A 149 1.62 -1.18 -6.08
C GLY A 149 1.65 0.30 -5.72
N THR A 150 1.45 0.63 -4.43
CA THR A 150 1.48 2.00 -3.91
C THR A 150 2.88 2.61 -3.98
N GLY A 151 3.92 1.87 -3.57
CA GLY A 151 5.30 2.31 -3.70
C GLY A 151 5.73 2.50 -5.15
N HIS A 152 5.32 1.58 -6.03
CA HIS A 152 5.57 1.66 -7.48
C HIS A 152 4.85 2.86 -8.11
N HIS A 153 3.57 3.06 -7.78
CA HIS A 153 2.81 4.24 -8.23
C HIS A 153 3.50 5.55 -7.87
N ALA A 154 3.99 5.66 -6.64
CA ALA A 154 4.71 6.84 -6.19
C ALA A 154 5.94 7.13 -7.06
N ALA A 155 6.72 6.09 -7.39
CA ALA A 155 7.90 6.21 -8.22
C ALA A 155 7.55 6.56 -9.69
N VAL A 156 6.55 5.90 -10.27
CA VAL A 156 6.07 6.17 -11.65
C VAL A 156 5.52 7.59 -11.75
N ARG A 157 4.63 7.99 -10.83
CA ARG A 157 4.04 9.35 -10.83
C ARG A 157 5.08 10.42 -10.55
N GLY A 158 6.11 10.10 -9.76
CA GLY A 158 7.27 10.97 -9.56
C GLY A 158 8.14 11.15 -10.79
N GLY A 159 7.99 10.29 -11.80
CA GLY A 159 8.80 10.30 -13.02
C GLY A 159 10.19 9.68 -12.82
N VAL A 160 10.30 8.68 -11.91
CA VAL A 160 11.56 7.95 -11.69
C VAL A 160 11.98 7.22 -12.96
N LYS A 161 13.22 7.35 -13.33
CA LYS A 161 13.86 6.71 -14.51
C LYS A 161 15.35 6.52 -14.25
N GLN A 162 16.03 5.89 -15.22
CA GLN A 162 17.48 5.69 -15.16
C GLN A 162 18.21 7.00 -14.83
N GLY A 163 19.10 6.95 -13.83
CA GLY A 163 19.91 8.08 -13.37
C GLY A 163 19.19 9.08 -12.45
N SER A 164 17.93 8.81 -12.04
CA SER A 164 17.17 9.69 -11.15
C SER A 164 17.80 9.78 -9.75
N THR A 165 17.73 10.99 -9.14
CA THR A 165 17.95 11.21 -7.71
C THR A 165 16.61 11.31 -7.01
N VAL A 166 16.36 10.40 -6.07
CA VAL A 166 15.08 10.22 -5.37
C VAL A 166 15.30 10.34 -3.86
N THR A 167 14.45 11.08 -3.17
CA THR A 167 14.33 10.99 -1.71
C THR A 167 12.99 10.37 -1.36
N VAL A 168 13.00 9.34 -0.52
CA VAL A 168 11.80 8.70 0.04
C VAL A 168 11.66 9.09 1.51
N ILE A 169 10.52 9.67 1.87
CA ILE A 169 10.21 10.06 3.25
C ILE A 169 9.25 9.03 3.84
N GLY A 170 9.74 8.34 4.89
CA GLY A 170 9.03 7.29 5.60
C GLY A 170 9.65 5.90 5.43
N ASP A 171 9.88 5.24 6.56
CA ASP A 171 10.44 3.88 6.67
C ASP A 171 9.36 2.82 7.00
N GLY A 172 8.09 3.11 6.66
CA GLY A 172 6.99 2.14 6.66
C GLY A 172 7.03 1.25 5.40
N ALA A 173 6.15 0.25 5.34
CA ALA A 173 6.14 -0.71 4.23
C ALA A 173 6.04 -0.03 2.86
N VAL A 174 5.14 0.95 2.69
CA VAL A 174 5.02 1.71 1.42
C VAL A 174 6.31 2.46 1.09
N GLY A 175 6.93 3.14 2.06
CA GLY A 175 8.18 3.87 1.83
C GLY A 175 9.33 2.95 1.44
N LEU A 176 9.48 1.80 2.12
CA LEU A 176 10.49 0.80 1.78
C LEU A 176 10.26 0.20 0.38
N LEU A 177 9.01 -0.09 0.03
CA LEU A 177 8.68 -0.59 -1.31
C LEU A 177 8.74 0.50 -2.39
N ALA A 178 8.63 1.78 -2.02
CA ALA A 178 8.95 2.89 -2.94
C ALA A 178 10.46 2.98 -3.21
N VAL A 179 11.33 2.66 -2.23
CA VAL A 179 12.78 2.51 -2.46
C VAL A 179 13.05 1.37 -3.45
N LEU A 180 12.42 0.20 -3.23
CA LEU A 180 12.53 -0.94 -4.14
C LEU A 180 12.07 -0.60 -5.56
N ALA A 181 10.93 0.08 -5.69
CA ALA A 181 10.39 0.52 -6.97
C ALA A 181 11.29 1.55 -7.66
N ALA A 182 11.82 2.53 -6.93
CA ALA A 182 12.77 3.50 -7.46
C ALA A 182 14.04 2.83 -7.99
N LYS A 183 14.58 1.83 -7.25
CA LYS A 183 15.73 1.02 -7.69
C LYS A 183 15.40 0.24 -8.96
N ARG A 184 14.23 -0.42 -9.00
CA ARG A 184 13.72 -1.18 -10.14
C ARG A 184 13.62 -0.31 -11.41
N LEU A 185 13.18 0.94 -11.26
CA LEU A 185 13.04 1.91 -12.36
C LEU A 185 14.37 2.60 -12.75
N GLY A 186 15.48 2.26 -12.09
CA GLY A 186 16.81 2.70 -12.45
C GLY A 186 17.28 3.99 -11.76
N ALA A 187 16.68 4.38 -10.64
CA ALA A 187 17.24 5.48 -9.84
C ALA A 187 18.68 5.16 -9.41
N GLU A 188 19.57 6.14 -9.58
CA GLU A 188 20.99 6.01 -9.26
C GLU A 188 21.26 6.37 -7.80
N GLN A 189 20.63 7.43 -7.32
CA GLN A 189 20.74 7.87 -5.94
C GLN A 189 19.36 7.81 -5.27
N ILE A 190 19.27 7.06 -4.17
CA ILE A 190 18.04 6.90 -3.39
C ILE A 190 18.34 7.20 -1.94
N VAL A 191 17.86 8.33 -1.44
CA VAL A 191 17.97 8.73 -0.03
C VAL A 191 16.70 8.33 0.70
N LEU A 192 16.81 7.47 1.71
CA LEU A 192 15.70 7.11 2.59
C LEU A 192 15.73 7.96 3.86
N MET A 193 14.70 8.76 4.10
CA MET A 193 14.47 9.45 5.36
C MET A 193 13.67 8.56 6.32
N GLY A 194 14.37 7.87 7.22
CA GLY A 194 13.83 6.93 8.18
C GLY A 194 14.72 6.79 9.40
N ARG A 195 14.16 6.44 10.56
CA ARG A 195 14.91 6.42 11.83
C ARG A 195 14.96 5.06 12.55
N HIS A 196 14.13 4.10 12.12
CA HIS A 196 14.09 2.78 12.75
C HIS A 196 15.14 1.90 12.10
N THR A 197 16.21 1.55 12.84
CA THR A 197 17.40 0.87 12.31
C THR A 197 17.04 -0.36 11.48
N ALA A 198 16.23 -1.30 12.00
CA ALA A 198 15.85 -2.50 11.27
C ALA A 198 15.14 -2.20 9.94
N ARG A 199 14.30 -1.15 9.91
CA ARG A 199 13.58 -0.73 8.70
C ARG A 199 14.50 -0.04 7.70
N THR A 200 15.42 0.81 8.17
CA THR A 200 16.39 1.48 7.29
C THR A 200 17.43 0.51 6.74
N ASP A 201 17.78 -0.55 7.49
CA ASP A 201 18.64 -1.62 6.99
C ASP A 201 17.93 -2.42 5.88
N LEU A 202 16.64 -2.71 6.03
CA LEU A 202 15.84 -3.26 4.94
C LEU A 202 15.76 -2.29 3.75
N GLY A 203 15.65 -0.99 4.01
CA GLY A 203 15.70 0.04 2.96
C GLY A 203 17.01 0.02 2.17
N ARG A 204 18.17 -0.17 2.85
CA ARG A 204 19.46 -0.37 2.17
C ARG A 204 19.46 -1.63 1.32
N ALA A 205 18.91 -2.74 1.85
CA ALA A 205 18.79 -3.98 1.10
C ALA A 205 17.88 -3.84 -0.14
N PHE A 206 16.88 -2.98 -0.08
CA PHE A 206 16.00 -2.65 -1.21
C PHE A 206 16.61 -1.63 -2.18
N GLY A 207 17.76 -1.02 -1.86
CA GLY A 207 18.50 -0.19 -2.80
C GLY A 207 18.67 1.28 -2.38
N ALA A 208 18.34 1.66 -1.14
CA ALA A 208 18.67 2.98 -0.64
C ALA A 208 20.20 3.16 -0.60
N THR A 209 20.69 4.21 -1.23
CA THR A 209 22.13 4.54 -1.30
C THR A 209 22.60 5.33 -0.07
N ALA A 210 21.67 6.02 0.59
CA ALA A 210 21.90 6.73 1.83
C ALA A 210 20.66 6.71 2.73
N VAL A 211 20.87 6.86 4.02
CA VAL A 211 19.80 6.99 5.03
C VAL A 211 20.03 8.27 5.83
N VAL A 212 18.96 9.04 6.03
CA VAL A 212 18.92 10.23 6.88
C VAL A 212 17.89 9.99 7.98
N ALA A 213 18.36 9.90 9.22
CA ALA A 213 17.52 9.65 10.39
C ALA A 213 16.94 10.94 10.99
N GLU A 214 17.59 12.04 10.74
CA GLU A 214 17.23 13.36 11.23
C GLU A 214 15.95 13.87 10.60
N ARG A 215 15.26 14.75 11.30
CA ARG A 215 13.99 15.33 10.89
C ARG A 215 14.03 16.86 10.91
N GLY A 216 13.00 17.48 10.33
CA GLY A 216 12.91 18.95 10.26
C GLY A 216 14.06 19.55 9.48
N GLY A 217 14.55 20.70 9.93
CA GLY A 217 15.62 21.45 9.25
C GLY A 217 16.91 20.66 9.08
N GLU A 218 17.36 19.97 10.12
CA GLU A 218 18.58 19.16 10.09
C GLU A 218 18.52 18.05 9.03
N GLY A 219 17.40 17.31 8.99
CA GLY A 219 17.21 16.28 7.97
C GLY A 219 17.15 16.85 6.54
N ILE A 220 16.51 18.02 6.37
CA ILE A 220 16.46 18.73 5.10
C ILE A 220 17.87 19.10 4.61
N GLU A 221 18.70 19.70 5.48
CA GLU A 221 20.07 20.08 5.13
C GLU A 221 20.93 18.88 4.76
N LYS A 222 20.86 17.78 5.53
CA LYS A 222 21.58 16.55 5.20
C LYS A 222 21.19 15.96 3.82
N VAL A 223 19.90 15.94 3.51
CA VAL A 223 19.46 15.50 2.17
C VAL A 223 19.98 16.42 1.09
N ARG A 224 19.94 17.74 1.29
CA ARG A 224 20.45 18.71 0.33
C ARG A 224 21.95 18.57 0.09
N GLU A 225 22.73 18.34 1.14
CA GLU A 225 24.17 18.07 1.04
C GLU A 225 24.42 16.80 0.20
N LEU A 226 23.73 15.71 0.50
CA LEU A 226 23.86 14.45 -0.21
C LEU A 226 23.46 14.52 -1.70
N THR A 227 22.51 15.40 -2.03
CA THR A 227 21.89 15.47 -3.36
C THR A 227 22.28 16.72 -4.16
N GLY A 228 23.26 17.50 -3.67
CA GLY A 228 23.73 18.71 -4.34
C GLY A 228 22.66 19.81 -4.46
N GLY A 229 21.87 20.00 -3.40
CA GLY A 229 20.88 21.08 -3.33
C GLY A 229 19.41 20.64 -3.33
N GLY A 230 19.15 19.34 -3.37
CA GLY A 230 17.81 18.73 -3.29
C GLY A 230 17.57 17.68 -4.36
N SER A 231 16.59 16.80 -4.10
CA SER A 231 16.24 15.69 -4.99
C SER A 231 15.34 16.15 -6.13
N ALA A 232 15.55 15.56 -7.31
CA ALA A 232 14.67 15.77 -8.46
C ALA A 232 13.25 15.23 -8.19
N ILE A 233 13.18 14.13 -7.45
CA ILE A 233 11.94 13.43 -7.11
C ILE A 233 11.92 13.19 -5.61
N VAL A 234 10.79 13.50 -4.98
CA VAL A 234 10.55 13.22 -3.57
C VAL A 234 9.28 12.41 -3.45
N ILE A 235 9.36 11.25 -2.80
CA ILE A 235 8.22 10.38 -2.50
C ILE A 235 7.85 10.59 -1.02
N GLU A 236 6.63 11.04 -0.77
CA GLU A 236 6.08 11.19 0.57
C GLU A 236 5.14 9.99 0.84
N ALA A 237 5.53 9.14 1.81
CA ALA A 237 4.87 7.88 2.14
C ALA A 237 4.42 7.78 3.62
N VAL A 238 4.17 8.90 4.26
CA VAL A 238 3.78 8.99 5.69
C VAL A 238 2.36 9.51 5.88
N GLY A 239 1.99 10.58 5.16
CA GLY A 239 0.67 11.20 5.25
C GLY A 239 0.51 12.19 6.41
N HIS A 240 1.60 12.57 7.09
CA HIS A 240 1.57 13.59 8.14
C HIS A 240 2.10 14.94 7.64
N ARG A 241 1.53 16.03 8.16
CA ARG A 241 1.94 17.39 7.82
C ARG A 241 3.46 17.63 7.89
N PRO A 242 4.20 17.25 8.96
CA PRO A 242 5.65 17.44 9.01
C PRO A 242 6.42 16.68 7.92
N ALA A 243 5.93 15.52 7.48
CA ALA A 243 6.56 14.78 6.38
C ALA A 243 6.39 15.50 5.04
N TYR A 244 5.22 16.10 4.82
CA TYR A 244 4.98 16.91 3.62
C TYR A 244 5.82 18.20 3.62
N GLU A 245 5.97 18.86 4.77
CA GLU A 245 6.87 20.01 4.93
C GLU A 245 8.33 19.63 4.61
N GLN A 246 8.79 18.45 5.10
CA GLN A 246 10.11 17.93 4.72
C GLN A 246 10.20 17.65 3.21
N ALA A 247 9.16 17.08 2.60
CA ALA A 247 9.15 16.83 1.15
C ALA A 247 9.38 18.12 0.36
N TYR A 248 8.70 19.20 0.74
CA TYR A 248 8.92 20.52 0.15
C TYR A 248 10.33 21.06 0.43
N GLY A 249 10.88 20.80 1.62
CA GLY A 249 12.23 21.22 2.00
C GLY A 249 13.33 20.55 1.17
N VAL A 250 13.17 19.26 0.82
CA VAL A 250 14.21 18.48 0.13
C VAL A 250 14.05 18.42 -1.38
N VAL A 251 12.88 18.76 -1.95
CA VAL A 251 12.71 18.81 -3.39
C VAL A 251 13.47 20.01 -3.97
N ARG A 252 14.21 19.81 -5.07
CA ARG A 252 14.87 20.91 -5.77
C ARG A 252 13.86 21.75 -6.59
N PRO A 253 14.18 23.00 -6.97
CA PRO A 253 13.38 23.73 -7.95
C PRO A 253 13.20 22.92 -9.25
N GLY A 254 12.01 22.94 -9.81
CA GLY A 254 11.63 22.15 -10.98
C GLY A 254 11.46 20.65 -10.72
N GLY A 255 11.51 20.22 -9.45
CA GLY A 255 11.34 18.83 -9.05
C GLY A 255 9.87 18.43 -8.85
N THR A 256 9.68 17.15 -8.55
CA THR A 256 8.35 16.55 -8.34
C THR A 256 8.23 15.99 -6.93
N ILE A 257 7.11 16.29 -6.26
CA ILE A 257 6.68 15.61 -5.03
C ILE A 257 5.56 14.64 -5.41
N SER A 258 5.80 13.35 -5.21
CA SER A 258 4.81 12.28 -5.37
C SER A 258 4.37 11.81 -3.99
N ARG A 259 3.13 12.11 -3.59
CA ARG A 259 2.62 11.74 -2.28
C ARG A 259 1.64 10.58 -2.38
N VAL A 260 1.90 9.55 -1.58
CA VAL A 260 1.06 8.34 -1.45
C VAL A 260 0.77 8.00 0.01
N GLY A 261 1.35 8.72 0.96
CA GLY A 261 0.94 8.67 2.35
C GLY A 261 -0.53 9.08 2.48
N ALA A 262 -1.36 8.24 3.12
CA ALA A 262 -2.76 8.56 3.34
C ALA A 262 -2.86 9.81 4.25
N PRO A 263 -3.41 10.93 3.77
CA PRO A 263 -3.34 12.21 4.49
C PRO A 263 -4.19 12.16 5.76
N GLN A 264 -3.59 12.62 6.86
CA GLN A 264 -4.22 12.76 8.17
C GLN A 264 -4.43 14.25 8.53
N TYR A 265 -4.56 15.10 7.53
CA TYR A 265 -4.75 16.55 7.67
C TYR A 265 -5.54 17.07 6.45
N GLU A 266 -6.43 18.03 6.68
CA GLU A 266 -7.27 18.63 5.63
C GLU A 266 -6.55 19.77 4.89
N GLU A 267 -5.80 20.60 5.63
CA GLU A 267 -5.12 21.75 5.04
C GLU A 267 -3.71 21.40 4.56
N ALA A 268 -3.44 21.64 3.28
CA ALA A 268 -2.11 21.49 2.73
C ALA A 268 -1.14 22.52 3.36
N PRO A 269 -0.01 22.09 3.96
CA PRO A 269 0.97 23.02 4.53
C PRO A 269 1.74 23.81 3.47
N ILE A 270 1.54 23.49 2.19
CA ILE A 270 2.23 24.08 1.05
C ILE A 270 1.18 24.50 0.03
N GLY A 271 1.03 25.82 -0.13
CA GLY A 271 0.05 26.42 -1.03
C GLY A 271 0.60 26.69 -2.43
N PHE A 272 -0.25 27.22 -3.28
CA PHE A 272 0.08 27.53 -4.68
C PHE A 272 1.29 28.44 -4.86
N GLY A 273 1.46 29.46 -4.03
CA GLY A 273 2.60 30.38 -4.10
C GLY A 273 3.94 29.68 -3.89
N SER A 274 3.99 28.72 -2.95
CA SER A 274 5.20 27.94 -2.66
C SER A 274 5.58 27.01 -3.81
N LEU A 275 4.59 26.33 -4.41
CA LEU A 275 4.81 25.42 -5.54
C LEU A 275 5.18 26.24 -6.80
N PHE A 276 4.43 27.33 -7.09
CA PHE A 276 4.66 28.21 -8.23
C PHE A 276 6.05 28.83 -8.21
N GLY A 277 6.48 29.40 -7.07
CA GLY A 277 7.75 30.10 -6.94
C GLY A 277 8.99 29.21 -7.18
N ARG A 278 8.84 27.89 -7.15
CA ARG A 278 9.92 26.92 -7.36
C ARG A 278 9.65 25.95 -8.52
N ASN A 279 8.59 26.14 -9.30
CA ASN A 279 8.15 25.22 -10.38
C ASN A 279 8.02 23.76 -9.92
N ILE A 280 7.44 23.53 -8.73
CA ILE A 280 7.30 22.17 -8.20
C ILE A 280 6.02 21.53 -8.73
N THR A 281 6.16 20.31 -9.23
CA THR A 281 5.02 19.43 -9.56
C THR A 281 4.59 18.66 -8.31
N LEU A 282 3.28 18.68 -8.01
CA LEU A 282 2.68 17.83 -6.99
C LEU A 282 1.81 16.77 -7.65
N THR A 283 2.03 15.50 -7.32
CA THR A 283 1.34 14.34 -7.90
C THR A 283 1.18 13.23 -6.85
N GLY A 284 0.70 12.04 -7.26
CA GLY A 284 0.49 10.88 -6.41
C GLY A 284 -1.00 10.59 -6.21
N GLY A 285 -1.42 10.30 -5.00
CA GLY A 285 -2.79 9.89 -4.66
C GLY A 285 -2.90 8.38 -4.44
N PRO A 286 -4.12 7.84 -4.27
CA PRO A 286 -4.32 6.40 -4.09
C PRO A 286 -3.93 5.64 -5.36
N ALA A 287 -3.10 4.62 -5.18
CA ALA A 287 -2.55 3.84 -6.30
C ALA A 287 -3.63 2.97 -6.96
N PRO A 288 -3.69 2.87 -8.28
CA PRO A 288 -4.49 1.88 -8.96
C PRO A 288 -3.78 0.51 -8.92
N ALA A 289 -3.68 -0.10 -7.73
CA ALA A 289 -2.88 -1.32 -7.49
C ALA A 289 -3.20 -2.42 -8.51
N ARG A 290 -4.48 -2.60 -8.86
CA ARG A 290 -4.92 -3.57 -9.88
C ARG A 290 -4.17 -3.42 -11.21
N ALA A 291 -3.94 -2.19 -11.66
CA ALA A 291 -3.27 -1.92 -12.94
C ALA A 291 -1.78 -2.32 -12.94
N TYR A 292 -1.14 -2.35 -11.78
CA TYR A 292 0.28 -2.65 -11.67
C TYR A 292 0.59 -4.14 -11.43
N ILE A 293 -0.43 -4.97 -11.10
CA ILE A 293 -0.19 -6.38 -10.77
C ILE A 293 0.46 -7.11 -11.94
N ASP A 294 -0.05 -6.96 -13.15
CA ASP A 294 0.44 -7.66 -14.34
C ASP A 294 1.90 -7.26 -14.70
N GLU A 295 2.32 -6.03 -14.35
CA GLU A 295 3.70 -5.56 -14.52
C GLU A 295 4.65 -6.09 -13.45
N LEU A 296 4.18 -6.14 -12.19
CA LEU A 296 5.03 -6.44 -11.03
C LEU A 296 5.11 -7.94 -10.70
N LEU A 297 4.08 -8.71 -11.02
CA LEU A 297 4.00 -10.14 -10.76
C LEU A 297 5.18 -10.93 -11.37
N PRO A 298 5.59 -10.73 -12.63
CA PRO A 298 6.73 -11.43 -13.21
C PRO A 298 8.04 -11.21 -12.44
N ASP A 299 8.26 -9.99 -11.91
CA ASP A 299 9.48 -9.67 -11.16
C ASP A 299 9.56 -10.42 -9.82
N ILE A 300 8.40 -10.67 -9.18
CA ILE A 300 8.31 -11.51 -7.98
C ILE A 300 8.54 -12.97 -8.35
N MET A 301 7.86 -13.46 -9.39
CA MET A 301 7.95 -14.86 -9.82
C MET A 301 9.37 -15.26 -10.22
N ASP A 302 10.12 -14.34 -10.85
CA ASP A 302 11.50 -14.56 -11.28
C ASP A 302 12.53 -14.29 -10.15
N GLY A 303 12.08 -13.89 -8.96
CA GLY A 303 12.97 -13.55 -7.84
C GLY A 303 13.80 -12.29 -8.05
N ARG A 304 13.42 -11.43 -9.01
CA ARG A 304 14.09 -10.15 -9.23
C ARG A 304 13.85 -9.14 -8.13
N ILE A 305 12.70 -9.25 -7.46
CA ILE A 305 12.34 -8.47 -6.28
C ILE A 305 11.73 -9.38 -5.20
N GLU A 306 11.99 -9.04 -3.95
CA GLU A 306 11.50 -9.78 -2.76
C GLU A 306 10.73 -8.84 -1.83
N PRO A 307 9.58 -8.26 -2.26
CA PRO A 307 8.86 -7.27 -1.47
C PRO A 307 8.27 -7.84 -0.17
N GLY A 308 8.08 -9.16 -0.08
CA GLY A 308 7.57 -9.85 1.11
C GLY A 308 8.44 -9.70 2.36
N ARG A 309 9.69 -9.26 2.22
CA ARG A 309 10.58 -8.96 3.35
C ARG A 309 10.09 -7.82 4.26
N VAL A 310 9.05 -7.09 3.86
CA VAL A 310 8.38 -6.10 4.74
C VAL A 310 7.55 -6.77 5.84
N PHE A 311 7.19 -8.05 5.70
CA PHE A 311 6.51 -8.81 6.75
C PHE A 311 7.54 -9.33 7.75
N ASP A 312 7.56 -8.74 8.94
CA ASP A 312 8.47 -9.10 10.03
C ASP A 312 7.80 -9.82 11.20
N ARG A 313 6.47 -9.97 11.13
CA ARG A 313 5.66 -10.73 12.10
C ARG A 313 4.51 -11.46 11.41
N GLY A 314 4.18 -12.66 11.88
CA GLY A 314 2.99 -13.42 11.51
C GLY A 314 2.15 -13.75 12.71
N VAL A 315 0.83 -13.73 12.56
CA VAL A 315 -0.15 -14.15 13.58
C VAL A 315 -1.23 -15.00 12.91
N ASP A 316 -1.92 -15.82 13.71
CA ASP A 316 -3.20 -16.39 13.33
C ASP A 316 -4.32 -15.33 13.44
N LEU A 317 -5.54 -15.68 13.03
CA LEU A 317 -6.67 -14.76 13.11
C LEU A 317 -6.92 -14.28 14.55
N GLY A 318 -6.82 -15.17 15.54
CA GLY A 318 -6.97 -14.85 16.97
C GLY A 318 -5.93 -13.85 17.48
N GLY A 319 -4.72 -13.87 16.92
CA GLY A 319 -3.62 -12.95 17.22
C GLY A 319 -3.73 -11.57 16.58
N THR A 320 -4.73 -11.32 15.73
CA THR A 320 -4.89 -10.04 15.02
C THR A 320 -4.90 -8.81 15.94
N PRO A 321 -5.60 -8.79 17.11
CA PRO A 321 -5.55 -7.65 18.03
C PRO A 321 -4.13 -7.31 18.50
N GLU A 322 -3.32 -8.33 18.78
CA GLU A 322 -1.91 -8.14 19.16
C GLU A 322 -1.08 -7.64 17.96
N GLY A 323 -1.40 -8.07 16.73
CA GLY A 323 -0.81 -7.56 15.51
C GLY A 323 -1.00 -6.05 15.37
N TYR A 324 -2.21 -5.54 15.60
CA TYR A 324 -2.49 -4.09 15.62
C TYR A 324 -1.67 -3.37 16.67
N ARG A 325 -1.66 -3.88 17.90
CA ARG A 325 -0.88 -3.31 19.00
C ARG A 325 0.61 -3.23 18.65
N ALA A 326 1.16 -4.29 18.10
CA ALA A 326 2.57 -4.36 17.75
C ALA A 326 2.95 -3.38 16.63
N MET A 327 2.11 -3.20 15.62
CA MET A 327 2.34 -2.21 14.57
C MET A 327 2.22 -0.79 15.11
N ASP A 328 1.24 -0.52 15.98
CA ASP A 328 1.05 0.78 16.61
C ASP A 328 2.24 1.14 17.50
N ALA A 329 2.70 0.23 18.34
CA ALA A 329 3.89 0.37 19.16
C ALA A 329 5.21 0.39 18.36
N ARG A 330 5.14 0.16 17.03
CA ARG A 330 6.30 0.06 16.12
C ARG A 330 7.25 -1.09 16.44
N GLU A 331 6.75 -2.10 17.12
CA GLU A 331 7.42 -3.38 17.38
C GLU A 331 7.40 -4.28 16.15
N ALA A 332 6.44 -4.05 15.24
CA ALA A 332 6.38 -4.69 13.92
C ALA A 332 6.30 -3.65 12.80
N LEU A 333 6.86 -3.99 11.64
CA LEU A 333 6.74 -3.18 10.42
C LEU A 333 5.43 -3.48 9.71
N LYS A 334 5.16 -4.76 9.43
CA LYS A 334 3.93 -5.24 8.79
C LYS A 334 3.60 -6.64 9.27
N VAL A 335 2.37 -6.85 9.69
CA VAL A 335 1.91 -8.11 10.27
C VAL A 335 1.11 -8.90 9.24
N LEU A 336 1.53 -10.15 9.02
CA LEU A 336 0.85 -11.14 8.20
C LEU A 336 -0.18 -11.87 9.06
N VAL A 337 -1.40 -12.04 8.56
CA VAL A 337 -2.51 -12.73 9.25
C VAL A 337 -2.86 -13.99 8.47
N ARG A 338 -2.93 -15.13 9.15
CA ARG A 338 -3.38 -16.41 8.59
C ARG A 338 -4.66 -16.83 9.28
N PRO A 339 -5.79 -16.79 8.57
CA PRO A 339 -7.06 -17.28 9.08
C PRO A 339 -7.08 -18.76 9.41
#